data_e758d296f103f9be42d7a38a05985646
#
_entry.id   e758d296f103f9be42d7a38a05985646
#
_cell.length_a   1.000
_cell.length_b   1.000
_cell.length_c   1.000
_cell.angle_alpha   90.00
_cell.angle_beta   90.00
_cell.angle_gamma   90.00
#
_symmetry.space_group_name_H-M   'P 1'
#
loop_
_entity.id
_entity.type
_entity.pdbx_description
1 polymer ?
#
loop_
_entity_poly.entity_id
_entity_poly.type
_entity_poly.pdbx_seq_one_letter_code
_entity_poly.pdbx_strand_id
1 'polypeptide(L)'
;MKSYIIHFLRHGSIDETLSGKYIGTTDVPLSDKGKTELRKLDYEYRYPGAQAVFTSPLKRCTQTCKILYPEQNPLVIANLSECNFGEWEGKTANDLNENEDFQKWLAGDPSVKPPRGESNADFTRRICKMFESIVEGLIKTGTTESVIVTHGGVIMTLLAVYGMPQAKPFEWVMDNGFGYSVRITPQLWQRDKIMEVFSVIPEKKDIED
;
A
#
# COMPACT_ATOMS: atom_id res chain seq x y z
N MET A 1 -25.00 10.21 -8.04
CA MET A 1 -24.64 8.76 -7.91
C MET A 1 -23.70 8.66 -6.73
N LYS A 2 -23.89 7.69 -5.81
CA LYS A 2 -23.03 7.53 -4.64
C LYS A 2 -21.67 6.98 -5.08
N SER A 3 -20.58 7.62 -4.66
CA SER A 3 -19.20 7.16 -4.90
C SER A 3 -18.52 6.88 -3.57
N TYR A 4 -17.50 6.02 -3.61
CA TYR A 4 -16.70 5.62 -2.47
C TYR A 4 -15.25 6.03 -2.76
N ILE A 5 -14.66 6.76 -1.83
CA ILE A 5 -13.28 7.22 -1.93
C ILE A 5 -12.44 6.36 -0.99
N ILE A 6 -11.36 5.82 -1.53
CA ILE A 6 -10.38 5.05 -0.79
C ILE A 6 -9.01 5.73 -0.99
N HIS A 7 -8.35 6.01 0.11
CA HIS A 7 -7.03 6.61 0.12
C HIS A 7 -6.01 5.52 0.48
N PHE A 8 -5.18 5.13 -0.47
CA PHE A 8 -4.04 4.25 -0.21
C PHE A 8 -2.87 5.06 0.30
N LEU A 9 -2.29 4.65 1.41
CA LEU A 9 -1.17 5.33 2.04
C LEU A 9 -0.03 4.33 2.31
N ARG A 10 1.16 4.62 1.78
CA ARG A 10 2.36 3.87 2.10
C ARG A 10 2.86 4.25 3.49
N HIS A 11 3.25 3.25 4.29
CA HIS A 11 3.84 3.48 5.61
C HIS A 11 5.04 4.44 5.56
N GLY A 12 5.36 5.08 6.69
CA GLY A 12 6.54 5.94 6.85
C GLY A 12 7.87 5.20 6.73
N SER A 13 8.98 5.95 6.74
CA SER A 13 10.33 5.40 6.53
C SER A 13 10.75 4.47 7.67
N ILE A 14 11.41 3.37 7.29
CA ILE A 14 12.06 2.40 8.18
C ILE A 14 13.55 2.72 8.28
N ASP A 15 14.35 1.87 8.95
CA ASP A 15 15.77 2.06 9.10
C ASP A 15 16.47 2.16 7.73
N GLU A 16 17.31 3.18 7.56
CA GLU A 16 18.04 3.44 6.30
C GLU A 16 19.01 2.31 5.91
N THR A 17 19.50 1.53 6.87
CA THR A 17 20.34 0.36 6.60
C THR A 17 19.59 -0.75 5.85
N LEU A 18 18.27 -0.64 5.78
CA LEU A 18 17.38 -1.52 5.03
C LEU A 18 17.02 -0.96 3.65
N SER A 19 17.52 0.21 3.30
CA SER A 19 17.26 0.83 1.99
C SER A 19 17.74 -0.07 0.84
N GLY A 20 16.91 -0.22 -0.18
CA GLY A 20 17.17 -1.08 -1.34
C GLY A 20 17.09 -2.59 -1.07
N LYS A 21 16.78 -3.00 0.16
CA LYS A 21 16.56 -4.40 0.51
C LYS A 21 15.09 -4.79 0.34
N TYR A 22 14.86 -6.04 -0.02
CA TYR A 22 13.53 -6.64 -0.03
C TYR A 22 13.06 -6.83 1.42
N ILE A 23 12.15 -5.99 1.87
CA ILE A 23 11.55 -6.05 3.21
C ILE A 23 10.05 -6.26 3.03
N GLY A 24 9.64 -7.50 3.07
CA GLY A 24 8.24 -7.92 2.91
C GLY A 24 7.55 -8.13 4.25
N THR A 25 7.46 -9.39 4.67
CA THR A 25 6.80 -9.77 5.92
C THR A 25 7.66 -9.60 7.16
N THR A 26 8.93 -9.30 7.03
CA THR A 26 9.81 -8.94 8.17
C THR A 26 9.23 -7.72 8.89
N ASP A 27 8.90 -7.90 10.18
CA ASP A 27 8.17 -6.90 10.97
C ASP A 27 9.11 -5.85 11.58
N VAL A 28 9.60 -4.94 10.75
CA VAL A 28 10.43 -3.80 11.17
C VAL A 28 9.56 -2.59 11.53
N PRO A 29 9.91 -1.86 12.61
CA PRO A 29 9.22 -0.63 12.99
C PRO A 29 9.64 0.55 12.09
N LEU A 30 8.92 1.67 12.21
CA LEU A 30 9.41 2.96 11.72
C LEU A 30 10.72 3.33 12.42
N SER A 31 11.66 3.91 11.67
CA SER A 31 12.83 4.56 12.30
C SER A 31 12.40 5.83 13.04
N ASP A 32 13.23 6.32 13.96
CA ASP A 32 12.94 7.58 14.66
C ASP A 32 12.94 8.77 13.69
N LYS A 33 13.79 8.71 12.66
CA LYS A 33 13.78 9.65 11.55
C LYS A 33 12.45 9.56 10.80
N GLY A 34 11.99 8.35 10.43
CA GLY A 34 10.72 8.14 9.73
C GLY A 34 9.50 8.63 10.53
N LYS A 35 9.50 8.47 11.87
CA LYS A 35 8.46 9.05 12.73
C LYS A 35 8.48 10.58 12.71
N THR A 36 9.68 11.17 12.70
CA THR A 36 9.84 12.63 12.63
C THR A 36 9.40 13.18 11.28
N GLU A 37 9.78 12.49 10.19
CA GLU A 37 9.36 12.83 8.82
C GLU A 37 7.83 12.79 8.68
N LEU A 38 7.16 11.75 9.20
CA LEU A 38 5.70 11.68 9.17
C LEU A 38 5.02 12.84 9.91
N ARG A 39 5.53 13.23 11.09
CA ARG A 39 4.99 14.39 11.82
C ARG A 39 5.21 15.70 11.06
N LYS A 40 6.35 15.84 10.40
CA LYS A 40 6.64 16.98 9.53
C LYS A 40 5.68 17.03 8.34
N LEU A 41 5.47 15.89 7.68
CA LEU A 41 4.49 15.76 6.59
C LEU A 41 3.08 16.11 7.07
N ASP A 42 2.66 15.63 8.23
CA ASP A 42 1.34 15.95 8.81
C ASP A 42 1.20 17.45 9.13
N TYR A 43 2.28 18.12 9.50
CA TYR A 43 2.30 19.57 9.70
C TYR A 43 2.18 20.35 8.38
N GLU A 44 2.95 19.95 7.35
CA GLU A 44 3.07 20.66 6.07
C GLU A 44 1.96 20.31 5.09
N TYR A 45 1.38 19.13 5.19
CA TYR A 45 0.40 18.57 4.26
C TYR A 45 -0.90 18.24 4.99
N ARG A 46 -1.97 18.14 4.23
CA ARG A 46 -3.27 17.67 4.70
C ARG A 46 -3.47 16.21 4.28
N TYR A 47 -3.48 15.31 5.26
CA TYR A 47 -3.92 13.94 5.04
C TYR A 47 -5.44 13.89 4.95
N PRO A 48 -6.01 13.01 4.11
CA PRO A 48 -7.46 12.87 3.98
C PRO A 48 -8.07 12.39 5.30
N GLY A 49 -9.27 12.89 5.60
CA GLY A 49 -10.09 12.33 6.66
C GLY A 49 -10.59 10.94 6.30
N ALA A 50 -11.09 10.20 7.28
CA ALA A 50 -11.66 8.88 7.04
C ALA A 50 -12.77 8.52 8.03
N GLN A 51 -13.82 7.89 7.52
CA GLN A 51 -14.86 7.24 8.33
C GLN A 51 -14.41 5.86 8.82
N ALA A 52 -13.47 5.23 8.09
CA ALA A 52 -12.84 3.97 8.45
C ALA A 52 -11.37 3.95 8.05
N VAL A 53 -10.52 3.42 8.92
CA VAL A 53 -9.09 3.21 8.65
C VAL A 53 -8.78 1.73 8.70
N PHE A 54 -8.15 1.21 7.66
CA PHE A 54 -7.65 -0.15 7.57
C PHE A 54 -6.12 -0.13 7.59
N THR A 55 -5.51 -1.15 8.16
CA THR A 55 -4.04 -1.22 8.22
C THR A 55 -3.51 -2.63 8.08
N SER A 56 -2.33 -2.76 7.46
CA SER A 56 -1.49 -3.94 7.57
C SER A 56 -1.12 -4.20 9.04
N PRO A 57 -0.96 -5.45 9.48
CA PRO A 57 -0.55 -5.78 10.85
C PRO A 57 0.88 -5.37 11.18
N LEU A 58 1.73 -5.11 10.16
CA LEU A 58 3.14 -4.85 10.36
C LEU A 58 3.37 -3.50 11.07
N LYS A 59 4.33 -3.49 12.00
CA LYS A 59 4.61 -2.34 12.90
C LYS A 59 4.74 -1.02 12.16
N ARG A 60 5.44 -0.98 11.02
CA ARG A 60 5.59 0.22 10.22
C ARG A 60 4.25 0.84 9.78
N CYS A 61 3.24 0.02 9.48
CA CYS A 61 1.90 0.49 9.11
C CYS A 61 1.08 0.92 10.34
N THR A 62 1.05 0.09 11.39
CA THR A 62 0.30 0.41 12.61
C THR A 62 0.86 1.65 13.32
N GLN A 63 2.18 1.87 13.27
CA GLN A 63 2.82 3.07 13.80
C GLN A 63 2.53 4.31 12.94
N THR A 64 2.45 4.14 11.60
CA THR A 64 2.02 5.21 10.70
C THR A 64 0.59 5.64 11.03
N CYS A 65 -0.34 4.68 11.22
CA CYS A 65 -1.70 5.00 11.64
C CYS A 65 -1.75 5.77 12.97
N LYS A 66 -0.97 5.35 13.97
CA LYS A 66 -0.93 6.03 15.28
C LYS A 66 -0.44 7.49 15.20
N ILE A 67 0.40 7.79 14.22
CA ILE A 67 0.92 9.16 14.03
C ILE A 67 -0.08 10.02 13.26
N LEU A 68 -0.64 9.51 12.16
CA LEU A 68 -1.46 10.30 11.24
C LEU A 68 -2.96 10.27 11.56
N TYR A 69 -3.42 9.22 12.25
CA TYR A 69 -4.83 9.01 12.60
C TYR A 69 -4.98 8.62 14.07
N PRO A 70 -4.48 9.44 15.04
CA PRO A 70 -4.41 9.07 16.46
C PRO A 70 -5.78 8.82 17.09
N GLU A 71 -6.83 9.48 16.60
CA GLU A 71 -8.21 9.34 17.12
C GLU A 71 -8.98 8.17 16.49
N GLN A 72 -8.38 7.46 15.53
CA GLN A 72 -9.01 6.33 14.85
C GLN A 72 -8.64 5.00 15.49
N ASN A 73 -9.53 4.02 15.38
CA ASN A 73 -9.27 2.63 15.74
C ASN A 73 -9.13 1.80 14.44
N PRO A 74 -7.91 1.68 13.88
CA PRO A 74 -7.72 1.00 12.61
C PRO A 74 -8.10 -0.48 12.66
N LEU A 75 -8.83 -0.93 11.64
CA LEU A 75 -9.10 -2.35 11.41
C LEU A 75 -7.85 -3.01 10.84
N VAL A 76 -7.23 -3.88 11.63
CA VAL A 76 -6.01 -4.61 11.23
C VAL A 76 -6.39 -5.79 10.34
N ILE A 77 -5.86 -5.82 9.12
CA ILE A 77 -6.14 -6.86 8.13
C ILE A 77 -4.84 -7.56 7.73
N ALA A 78 -4.71 -8.84 8.08
CA ALA A 78 -3.49 -9.63 7.81
C ALA A 78 -3.11 -9.65 6.32
N ASN A 79 -4.10 -9.73 5.44
CA ASN A 79 -3.90 -9.77 3.99
C ASN A 79 -3.51 -8.42 3.35
N LEU A 80 -3.37 -7.34 4.14
CA LEU A 80 -2.73 -6.08 3.72
C LEU A 80 -1.20 -6.09 3.87
N SER A 81 -0.61 -7.18 4.35
CA SER A 81 0.86 -7.33 4.47
C SER A 81 1.53 -7.28 3.10
N GLU A 82 2.78 -6.82 3.08
CA GLU A 82 3.64 -6.83 1.89
C GLU A 82 3.90 -8.26 1.39
N CYS A 83 4.45 -8.40 0.20
CA CYS A 83 4.87 -9.66 -0.36
C CYS A 83 5.85 -10.37 0.58
N ASN A 84 5.65 -11.68 0.79
CA ASN A 84 6.59 -12.50 1.53
C ASN A 84 7.77 -12.87 0.60
N PHE A 85 8.91 -12.21 0.78
CA PHE A 85 10.11 -12.50 0.01
C PHE A 85 10.91 -13.71 0.53
N GLY A 86 10.44 -14.42 1.57
CA GLY A 86 11.07 -15.64 2.07
C GLY A 86 12.56 -15.46 2.34
N GLU A 87 13.41 -16.31 1.71
CA GLU A 87 14.86 -16.25 1.87
C GLU A 87 15.55 -15.04 1.19
N TRP A 88 14.79 -14.25 0.43
CA TRP A 88 15.30 -13.01 -0.15
C TRP A 88 15.07 -11.79 0.76
N GLU A 89 14.35 -11.94 1.88
CA GLU A 89 14.20 -10.88 2.88
C GLU A 89 15.56 -10.39 3.37
N GLY A 90 15.71 -9.07 3.45
CA GLY A 90 16.93 -8.41 3.90
C GLY A 90 18.07 -8.34 2.87
N LYS A 91 17.90 -8.92 1.68
CA LYS A 91 18.85 -8.87 0.57
C LYS A 91 18.49 -7.74 -0.40
N THR A 92 19.51 -7.19 -1.06
CA THR A 92 19.34 -6.23 -2.16
C THR A 92 19.24 -6.97 -3.50
N ALA A 93 18.82 -6.26 -4.55
CA ALA A 93 18.86 -6.80 -5.92
C ALA A 93 20.29 -7.20 -6.33
N ASN A 94 21.31 -6.45 -5.89
CA ASN A 94 22.72 -6.79 -6.15
C ASN A 94 23.12 -8.10 -5.46
N ASP A 95 22.70 -8.34 -4.23
CA ASP A 95 22.99 -9.59 -3.50
C ASP A 95 22.35 -10.81 -4.19
N LEU A 96 21.28 -10.58 -4.96
CA LEU A 96 20.52 -11.61 -5.67
C LEU A 96 20.82 -11.67 -7.18
N ASN A 97 21.71 -10.84 -7.68
CA ASN A 97 21.92 -10.69 -9.12
C ASN A 97 22.36 -11.98 -9.83
N GLU A 98 23.15 -12.82 -9.15
CA GLU A 98 23.58 -14.13 -9.70
C GLU A 98 22.57 -15.25 -9.47
N ASN A 99 21.44 -14.98 -8.81
CA ASN A 99 20.40 -15.99 -8.55
C ASN A 99 19.43 -16.08 -9.75
N GLU A 100 19.49 -17.20 -10.46
CA GLU A 100 18.65 -17.42 -11.65
C GLU A 100 17.15 -17.33 -11.36
N ASP A 101 16.69 -17.84 -10.21
CA ASP A 101 15.29 -17.79 -9.84
C ASP A 101 14.86 -16.34 -9.54
N PHE A 102 15.74 -15.55 -8.96
CA PHE A 102 15.47 -14.11 -8.76
C PHE A 102 15.33 -13.37 -10.10
N GLN A 103 16.18 -13.67 -11.09
CA GLN A 103 16.10 -13.05 -12.43
C GLN A 103 14.78 -13.44 -13.14
N LYS A 104 14.39 -14.70 -13.06
CA LYS A 104 13.12 -15.18 -13.62
C LYS A 104 11.92 -14.52 -12.91
N TRP A 105 11.98 -14.41 -11.58
CA TRP A 105 10.94 -13.74 -10.80
C TRP A 105 10.81 -12.26 -11.17
N LEU A 106 11.92 -11.53 -11.34
CA LEU A 106 11.94 -10.14 -11.82
C LEU A 106 11.34 -10.02 -13.23
N ALA A 107 11.58 -11.00 -14.10
CA ALA A 107 11.01 -11.06 -15.42
C ALA A 107 9.51 -11.42 -15.42
N GLY A 108 8.93 -11.72 -14.26
CA GLY A 108 7.51 -12.03 -14.09
C GLY A 108 7.15 -13.49 -14.37
N ASP A 109 8.13 -14.42 -14.35
CA ASP A 109 7.88 -15.85 -14.53
C ASP A 109 6.95 -16.38 -13.41
N PRO A 110 5.73 -16.83 -13.73
CA PRO A 110 4.77 -17.27 -12.72
C PRO A 110 5.13 -18.59 -12.06
N SER A 111 6.08 -19.35 -12.62
CA SER A 111 6.55 -20.62 -12.07
C SER A 111 7.54 -20.45 -10.92
N VAL A 112 8.11 -19.25 -10.76
CA VAL A 112 9.17 -18.95 -9.80
C VAL A 112 8.64 -18.13 -8.63
N LYS A 113 9.13 -18.46 -7.45
CA LYS A 113 8.87 -17.69 -6.21
C LYS A 113 10.10 -17.72 -5.31
N PRO A 114 10.23 -16.74 -4.40
CA PRO A 114 11.24 -16.78 -3.35
C PRO A 114 11.15 -18.09 -2.56
N PRO A 115 12.26 -18.77 -2.26
CA PRO A 115 12.23 -19.94 -1.37
C PRO A 115 11.54 -19.59 -0.04
N ARG A 116 10.58 -20.39 0.36
CA ARG A 116 9.70 -20.14 1.53
C ARG A 116 8.89 -18.83 1.47
N GLY A 117 8.84 -18.19 0.31
CA GLY A 117 8.10 -16.96 0.06
C GLY A 117 6.84 -17.16 -0.77
N GLU A 118 6.27 -16.05 -1.20
CA GLU A 118 5.04 -15.93 -1.95
C GLU A 118 5.35 -15.70 -3.44
N SER A 119 4.63 -16.35 -4.36
CA SER A 119 4.72 -16.03 -5.79
C SER A 119 4.04 -14.70 -6.09
N ASN A 120 4.43 -14.04 -7.19
CA ASN A 120 3.74 -12.83 -7.66
C ASN A 120 2.23 -13.08 -7.88
N ALA A 121 1.87 -14.28 -8.37
CA ALA A 121 0.47 -14.65 -8.59
C ALA A 121 -0.30 -14.84 -7.26
N ASP A 122 0.31 -15.47 -6.25
CA ASP A 122 -0.32 -15.66 -4.95
C ASP A 122 -0.46 -14.33 -4.21
N PHE A 123 0.57 -13.49 -4.26
CA PHE A 123 0.54 -12.13 -3.72
C PHE A 123 -0.61 -11.33 -4.33
N THR A 124 -0.65 -11.23 -5.67
CA THR A 124 -1.71 -10.51 -6.39
C THR A 124 -3.09 -11.05 -6.03
N ARG A 125 -3.29 -12.36 -6.05
CA ARG A 125 -4.57 -13.00 -5.71
C ARG A 125 -5.01 -12.67 -4.28
N ARG A 126 -4.09 -12.73 -3.32
CA ARG A 126 -4.36 -12.45 -1.91
C ARG A 126 -4.81 -11.02 -1.69
N ILE A 127 -4.08 -10.04 -2.24
CA ILE A 127 -4.41 -8.62 -2.04
C ILE A 127 -5.66 -8.20 -2.82
N CYS A 128 -5.86 -8.73 -4.03
CA CYS A 128 -7.07 -8.44 -4.81
C CYS A 128 -8.33 -8.95 -4.11
N LYS A 129 -8.33 -10.21 -3.67
CA LYS A 129 -9.46 -10.77 -2.91
C LYS A 129 -9.76 -10.00 -1.63
N MET A 130 -8.72 -9.60 -0.91
CA MET A 130 -8.86 -8.78 0.31
C MET A 130 -9.45 -7.40 -0.03
N PHE A 131 -8.94 -6.73 -1.05
CA PHE A 131 -9.42 -5.41 -1.47
C PHE A 131 -10.88 -5.44 -1.94
N GLU A 132 -11.26 -6.44 -2.73
CA GLU A 132 -12.65 -6.64 -3.14
C GLU A 132 -13.58 -6.78 -1.92
N SER A 133 -13.17 -7.54 -0.89
CA SER A 133 -13.93 -7.68 0.35
C SER A 133 -14.06 -6.35 1.12
N ILE A 134 -13.01 -5.51 1.14
CA ILE A 134 -13.09 -4.17 1.72
C ILE A 134 -14.11 -3.32 0.96
N VAL A 135 -14.02 -3.27 -0.37
CA VAL A 135 -14.94 -2.47 -1.20
C VAL A 135 -16.40 -2.92 -1.01
N GLU A 136 -16.65 -4.22 -1.01
CA GLU A 136 -17.99 -4.77 -0.73
C GLU A 136 -18.50 -4.37 0.66
N GLY A 137 -17.63 -4.42 1.66
CA GLY A 137 -17.94 -3.97 3.03
C GLY A 137 -18.29 -2.48 3.08
N LEU A 138 -17.51 -1.62 2.42
CA LEU A 138 -17.77 -0.18 2.35
C LEU A 138 -19.10 0.13 1.65
N ILE A 139 -19.41 -0.57 0.55
CA ILE A 139 -20.68 -0.44 -0.16
C ILE A 139 -21.84 -0.86 0.73
N LYS A 140 -21.73 -2.00 1.41
CA LYS A 140 -22.76 -2.55 2.29
C LYS A 140 -23.05 -1.66 3.50
N THR A 141 -22.04 -1.10 4.12
CA THR A 141 -22.17 -0.21 5.29
C THR A 141 -22.52 1.22 4.90
N GLY A 142 -22.29 1.60 3.65
CA GLY A 142 -22.46 2.98 3.20
C GLY A 142 -21.32 3.91 3.60
N THR A 143 -20.18 3.38 4.03
CA THR A 143 -18.97 4.14 4.39
C THR A 143 -18.32 4.67 3.11
N THR A 144 -18.38 5.97 2.90
CA THR A 144 -18.03 6.60 1.62
C THR A 144 -16.58 7.08 1.53
N GLU A 145 -15.88 7.14 2.67
CA GLU A 145 -14.50 7.61 2.72
C GLU A 145 -13.68 6.76 3.68
N SER A 146 -12.56 6.22 3.20
CA SER A 146 -11.70 5.34 3.99
C SER A 146 -10.23 5.49 3.62
N VAL A 147 -9.36 5.14 4.58
CA VAL A 147 -7.90 5.09 4.38
C VAL A 147 -7.42 3.65 4.56
N ILE A 148 -6.50 3.23 3.71
CA ILE A 148 -5.79 1.94 3.81
C ILE A 148 -4.30 2.22 3.94
N VAL A 149 -3.75 2.02 5.14
CA VAL A 149 -2.31 2.16 5.39
C VAL A 149 -1.63 0.81 5.15
N THR A 150 -0.78 0.77 4.13
CA THR A 150 -0.17 -0.48 3.68
C THR A 150 1.23 -0.22 3.06
N HIS A 151 1.64 -0.99 2.08
CA HIS A 151 2.99 -1.07 1.53
C HIS A 151 3.01 -0.69 0.05
N GLY A 152 4.21 -0.35 -0.44
CA GLY A 152 4.39 0.04 -1.83
C GLY A 152 3.96 -1.04 -2.82
N GLY A 153 4.38 -2.28 -2.62
CA GLY A 153 4.04 -3.38 -3.51
C GLY A 153 2.53 -3.67 -3.56
N VAL A 154 1.84 -3.57 -2.42
CA VAL A 154 0.38 -3.73 -2.34
C VAL A 154 -0.33 -2.64 -3.15
N ILE A 155 0.05 -1.37 -2.93
CA ILE A 155 -0.58 -0.23 -3.61
C ILE A 155 -0.33 -0.32 -5.13
N MET A 156 0.93 -0.49 -5.54
CA MET A 156 1.32 -0.59 -6.95
C MET A 156 0.56 -1.71 -7.67
N THR A 157 0.41 -2.86 -7.03
CA THR A 157 -0.31 -3.99 -7.64
C THR A 157 -1.80 -3.74 -7.73
N LEU A 158 -2.45 -3.21 -6.69
CA LEU A 158 -3.89 -2.88 -6.74
C LEU A 158 -4.20 -1.81 -7.80
N LEU A 159 -3.34 -0.78 -7.90
CA LEU A 159 -3.50 0.27 -8.92
C LEU A 159 -3.27 -0.27 -10.33
N ALA A 160 -2.33 -1.19 -10.52
CA ALA A 160 -2.11 -1.82 -11.83
C ALA A 160 -3.26 -2.75 -12.25
N VAL A 161 -3.91 -3.42 -11.29
CA VAL A 161 -5.03 -4.35 -11.58
C VAL A 161 -6.33 -3.59 -11.83
N TYR A 162 -6.65 -2.59 -11.00
CA TYR A 162 -7.97 -1.95 -10.97
C TYR A 162 -7.97 -0.48 -11.38
N GLY A 163 -6.81 0.17 -11.41
CA GLY A 163 -6.68 1.62 -11.58
C GLY A 163 -6.95 2.11 -13.00
N MET A 164 -7.57 3.27 -13.11
CA MET A 164 -7.67 4.06 -14.33
C MET A 164 -7.10 5.46 -14.04
N PRO A 165 -6.15 5.96 -14.85
CA PRO A 165 -5.64 5.37 -16.09
C PRO A 165 -4.90 4.06 -15.88
N GLN A 166 -4.92 3.18 -16.89
CA GLN A 166 -4.21 1.90 -16.84
C GLN A 166 -2.71 2.16 -16.92
N ALA A 167 -1.95 1.61 -15.97
CA ALA A 167 -0.49 1.71 -15.93
C ALA A 167 0.13 0.44 -15.31
N LYS A 168 1.41 0.22 -15.57
CA LYS A 168 2.15 -0.92 -15.00
C LYS A 168 2.47 -0.66 -13.53
N PRO A 169 2.68 -1.71 -12.70
CA PRO A 169 2.95 -1.53 -11.27
C PRO A 169 4.07 -0.53 -10.97
N PHE A 170 5.18 -0.59 -11.70
CA PHE A 170 6.34 0.27 -11.47
C PHE A 170 6.15 1.74 -11.89
N GLU A 171 5.04 2.08 -12.55
CA GLU A 171 4.67 3.47 -12.89
C GLU A 171 3.92 4.14 -11.73
N TRP A 172 3.37 3.35 -10.80
CA TRP A 172 2.69 3.83 -9.59
C TRP A 172 3.70 4.02 -8.44
N VAL A 173 4.62 4.98 -8.60
CA VAL A 173 5.66 5.27 -7.60
C VAL A 173 5.13 6.22 -6.54
N MET A 174 5.45 5.95 -5.27
CA MET A 174 5.17 6.83 -4.15
C MET A 174 6.25 6.77 -3.08
N ASP A 175 6.53 7.89 -2.45
CA ASP A 175 7.42 7.97 -1.30
C ASP A 175 6.75 7.44 -0.03
N ASN A 176 7.53 7.21 1.02
CA ASN A 176 7.00 6.85 2.32
C ASN A 176 6.14 8.00 2.90
N GLY A 177 4.97 7.68 3.41
CA GLY A 177 4.00 8.68 3.86
C GLY A 177 3.15 9.30 2.75
N PHE A 178 3.33 8.89 1.50
CA PHE A 178 2.52 9.31 0.35
C PHE A 178 1.69 8.16 -0.20
N GLY A 179 0.79 8.47 -1.13
CA GLY A 179 -0.06 7.49 -1.77
C GLY A 179 -1.03 8.08 -2.78
N TYR A 180 -2.16 7.42 -2.98
CA TYR A 180 -3.13 7.77 -4.01
C TYR A 180 -4.56 7.72 -3.49
N SER A 181 -5.39 8.63 -3.97
CA SER A 181 -6.84 8.60 -3.78
C SER A 181 -7.51 8.00 -5.00
N VAL A 182 -8.41 7.06 -4.75
CA VAL A 182 -9.19 6.40 -5.79
C VAL A 182 -10.68 6.57 -5.53
N ARG A 183 -11.44 6.66 -6.62
CA ARG A 183 -12.90 6.72 -6.60
C ARG A 183 -13.50 5.45 -7.17
N ILE A 184 -14.43 4.86 -6.46
CA ILE A 184 -15.18 3.68 -6.87
C ILE A 184 -16.65 4.07 -6.99
N THR A 185 -17.26 3.83 -8.14
CA THR A 185 -18.71 3.87 -8.33
C THR A 185 -19.24 2.44 -8.36
N PRO A 186 -20.29 2.09 -7.59
CA PRO A 186 -20.77 0.72 -7.50
C PRO A 186 -21.05 0.07 -8.85
N GLN A 187 -21.63 0.83 -9.79
CA GLN A 187 -21.97 0.31 -11.12
C GLN A 187 -20.73 -0.10 -11.92
N LEU A 188 -19.70 0.75 -11.94
CA LEU A 188 -18.46 0.48 -12.65
C LEU A 188 -17.66 -0.64 -11.97
N TRP A 189 -17.67 -0.64 -10.64
CA TRP A 189 -17.01 -1.70 -9.86
C TRP A 189 -17.67 -3.08 -10.05
N GLN A 190 -18.99 -3.16 -10.04
CA GLN A 190 -19.70 -4.42 -10.26
C GLN A 190 -19.50 -4.98 -11.66
N ARG A 191 -19.44 -4.10 -12.67
CA ARG A 191 -19.31 -4.49 -14.08
C ARG A 191 -17.89 -4.87 -14.46
N ASP A 192 -16.92 -3.99 -14.14
CA ASP A 192 -15.57 -4.05 -14.70
C ASP A 192 -14.46 -4.08 -13.64
N LYS A 193 -14.80 -3.97 -12.34
CA LYS A 193 -13.83 -3.88 -11.23
C LYS A 193 -12.81 -2.73 -11.45
N ILE A 194 -13.29 -1.55 -11.83
CA ILE A 194 -12.44 -0.37 -12.11
C ILE A 194 -12.57 0.65 -10.98
N MET A 195 -11.44 1.26 -10.63
CA MET A 195 -11.35 2.43 -9.76
C MET A 195 -10.61 3.57 -10.47
N GLU A 196 -11.15 4.78 -10.38
CA GLU A 196 -10.53 6.00 -10.93
C GLU A 196 -9.46 6.52 -9.96
N VAL A 197 -8.22 6.61 -10.39
CA VAL A 197 -7.14 7.27 -9.63
C VAL A 197 -7.19 8.75 -9.96
N PHE A 198 -7.43 9.62 -8.97
CA PHE A 198 -7.69 11.03 -9.25
C PHE A 198 -6.75 12.01 -8.55
N SER A 199 -6.05 11.60 -7.49
CA SER A 199 -5.06 12.47 -6.84
C SER A 199 -3.96 11.69 -6.13
N VAL A 200 -2.84 12.35 -5.91
CA VAL A 200 -1.78 11.94 -4.99
C VAL A 200 -2.07 12.51 -3.62
N ILE A 201 -1.77 11.79 -2.56
CA ILE A 201 -1.91 12.22 -1.17
C ILE A 201 -0.57 12.12 -0.42
N PRO A 202 -0.37 12.94 0.64
CA PRO A 202 -1.24 14.02 1.12
C PRO A 202 -1.17 15.27 0.22
N GLU A 203 -2.16 16.13 0.31
CA GLU A 203 -2.20 17.41 -0.39
C GLU A 203 -1.41 18.47 0.38
N LYS A 204 -0.61 19.28 -0.32
CA LYS A 204 0.11 20.38 0.32
C LYS A 204 -0.89 21.39 0.90
N LYS A 205 -0.67 21.80 2.14
CA LYS A 205 -1.48 22.89 2.73
C LYS A 205 -1.15 24.19 2.00
N ASP A 206 -2.19 24.95 1.63
CA ASP A 206 -2.00 26.33 1.22
C ASP A 206 -1.46 27.08 2.45
N ILE A 207 -0.25 27.61 2.34
CA ILE A 207 0.30 28.51 3.34
C ILE A 207 -0.37 29.84 3.02
N GLU A 208 -1.41 30.21 3.77
CA GLU A 208 -1.86 31.60 3.79
C GLU A 208 -0.71 32.44 4.37
N ASP A 209 -0.13 33.28 3.51
CA ASP A 209 0.89 34.30 3.88
C ASP A 209 0.32 35.34 4.85
#